data_7a248decc27628aa1fb3ae9c74c45bd3
#
_entry.id   7a248decc27628aa1fb3ae9c74c45bd3
#
_cell.length_a   1.000
_cell.length_b   1.000
_cell.length_c   1.000
_cell.angle_alpha   90.00
_cell.angle_beta   90.00
_cell.angle_gamma   90.00
#
_symmetry.space_group_name_H-M   'P 1'
#
loop_
_entity.id
_entity.type
_entity.pdbx_description
1 polymer ?
#
loop_
_entity_poly.entity_id
_entity_poly.type
_entity_poly.pdbx_seq_one_letter_code
_entity_poly.pdbx_strand_id
1 'polypeptide(L)'
;MKFTKYIAASMIALAGFTSCSESFLDTEYTEYLDQEAAGEAAGKNPDVFLNGMWSWMVSYSQTGSGSHDDFGYMGSLHATDMMAEDVVMASSHWFNYDHQLDNHQEAYRRTRCHWLNYYTMIAKSNEIISLYPNGGETVDQKGLIGQAQAIRGLAYLHLIQLYQFATAADGSVNASAPGVPLVLTTADGKTEEELAELQGRNTVGEVMAQIELDLTNAVTN
;
A
#
# COMPACT_ATOMS: atom_id res chain seq x y z
N MET A 1 45.87 -51.40 -14.97
CA MET A 1 45.12 -50.92 -13.80
C MET A 1 45.18 -49.40 -13.47
N LYS A 2 46.02 -48.59 -14.08
CA LYS A 2 46.04 -47.14 -13.84
C LYS A 2 45.09 -46.34 -14.74
N PHE A 3 44.84 -46.78 -15.97
CA PHE A 3 43.98 -46.15 -16.96
C PHE A 3 42.48 -46.16 -16.57
N THR A 4 42.01 -47.26 -15.97
CA THR A 4 40.59 -47.43 -15.57
C THR A 4 40.18 -46.46 -14.45
N LYS A 5 41.12 -46.06 -13.59
CA LYS A 5 40.85 -45.08 -12.51
C LYS A 5 40.66 -43.66 -13.01
N TYR A 6 41.30 -43.27 -14.11
CA TYR A 6 41.16 -41.93 -14.70
C TYR A 6 39.89 -41.83 -15.54
N ILE A 7 39.44 -42.93 -16.15
CA ILE A 7 38.15 -42.97 -16.89
C ILE A 7 36.98 -42.89 -15.91
N ALA A 8 37.04 -43.56 -14.75
CA ALA A 8 36.04 -43.45 -13.72
C ALA A 8 35.96 -42.03 -13.08
N ALA A 9 37.12 -41.41 -12.83
CA ALA A 9 37.19 -40.06 -12.30
C ALA A 9 36.66 -39.00 -13.27
N SER A 10 36.91 -39.14 -14.58
CA SER A 10 36.37 -38.20 -15.58
C SER A 10 34.85 -38.35 -15.82
N MET A 11 34.28 -39.57 -15.70
CA MET A 11 32.83 -39.78 -15.77
C MET A 11 32.09 -39.15 -14.56
N ILE A 12 32.67 -39.18 -13.37
CA ILE A 12 32.09 -38.56 -12.17
C ILE A 12 32.17 -37.03 -12.26
N ALA A 13 33.23 -36.47 -12.85
CA ALA A 13 33.36 -35.04 -13.05
C ALA A 13 32.37 -34.49 -14.09
N LEU A 14 32.03 -35.25 -15.17
CA LEU A 14 31.02 -34.84 -16.16
C LEU A 14 29.59 -34.94 -15.63
N ALA A 15 29.29 -35.84 -14.68
CA ALA A 15 27.98 -35.96 -14.08
C ALA A 15 27.64 -34.79 -13.12
N GLY A 16 28.64 -34.05 -12.63
CA GLY A 16 28.46 -32.89 -11.74
C GLY A 16 28.01 -31.62 -12.42
N PHE A 17 28.04 -31.52 -13.76
CA PHE A 17 27.68 -30.30 -14.49
C PHE A 17 26.26 -30.30 -15.07
N THR A 18 25.46 -31.35 -14.86
CA THR A 18 24.10 -31.44 -15.36
C THR A 18 23.04 -31.06 -14.31
N SER A 19 23.43 -30.48 -13.15
CA SER A 19 22.55 -30.33 -11.99
C SER A 19 21.86 -28.96 -11.85
N CYS A 20 21.96 -28.07 -12.84
CA CYS A 20 21.17 -26.85 -12.82
C CYS A 20 20.45 -26.72 -14.16
N SER A 21 19.26 -27.32 -14.27
CA SER A 21 18.33 -26.93 -15.32
C SER A 21 17.74 -25.58 -14.92
N GLU A 22 17.61 -24.64 -15.86
CA GLU A 22 16.96 -23.34 -15.65
C GLU A 22 15.56 -23.50 -15.05
N SER A 23 14.88 -24.62 -15.31
CA SER A 23 13.58 -24.96 -14.72
C SER A 23 13.58 -25.17 -13.20
N PHE A 24 14.75 -25.36 -12.56
CA PHE A 24 14.83 -25.43 -11.09
C PHE A 24 14.78 -24.05 -10.43
N LEU A 25 15.07 -22.99 -11.19
CA LEU A 25 15.00 -21.61 -10.74
C LEU A 25 13.66 -20.97 -11.08
N ASP A 26 12.87 -21.65 -11.90
CA ASP A 26 11.51 -21.23 -12.30
C ASP A 26 10.49 -21.71 -11.23
N THR A 27 10.63 -21.16 -10.02
CA THR A 27 9.69 -21.45 -8.94
C THR A 27 8.49 -20.52 -9.12
N GLU A 28 7.35 -21.10 -9.50
CA GLU A 28 6.08 -20.39 -9.41
C GLU A 28 5.80 -20.05 -7.94
N TYR A 29 5.40 -18.80 -7.67
CA TYR A 29 4.96 -18.38 -6.34
C TYR A 29 3.69 -19.14 -5.98
N THR A 30 3.78 -20.09 -5.07
CA THR A 30 2.62 -20.88 -4.61
C THR A 30 1.86 -20.23 -3.46
N GLU A 31 2.45 -19.23 -2.82
CA GLU A 31 1.84 -18.50 -1.68
C GLU A 31 1.14 -17.20 -2.07
N TYR A 32 1.44 -16.65 -3.24
CA TYR A 32 0.83 -15.42 -3.76
C TYR A 32 0.31 -15.66 -5.17
N LEU A 33 -0.85 -15.10 -5.47
CA LEU A 33 -1.37 -15.07 -6.84
C LEU A 33 -0.51 -14.11 -7.66
N ASP A 34 -0.04 -14.55 -8.83
CA ASP A 34 0.50 -13.62 -9.81
C ASP A 34 -0.63 -12.74 -10.39
N GLN A 35 -0.27 -11.74 -11.20
CA GLN A 35 -1.25 -10.78 -11.73
C GLN A 35 -2.28 -11.47 -12.65
N GLU A 36 -1.89 -12.50 -13.40
CA GLU A 36 -2.78 -13.23 -14.28
C GLU A 36 -3.78 -14.07 -13.48
N ALA A 37 -3.30 -14.84 -12.48
CA ALA A 37 -4.13 -15.62 -11.58
C ALA A 37 -5.02 -14.72 -10.69
N ALA A 38 -4.52 -13.56 -10.29
CA ALA A 38 -5.31 -12.55 -9.59
C ALA A 38 -6.44 -12.01 -10.47
N GLY A 39 -6.16 -11.69 -11.75
CA GLY A 39 -7.17 -11.26 -12.72
C GLY A 39 -8.23 -12.33 -12.96
N GLU A 40 -7.84 -13.61 -13.07
CA GLU A 40 -8.76 -14.74 -13.21
C GLU A 40 -9.64 -14.91 -11.96
N ALA A 41 -9.06 -14.81 -10.77
CA ALA A 41 -9.78 -14.87 -9.50
C ALA A 41 -10.78 -13.71 -9.35
N ALA A 42 -10.38 -12.49 -9.73
CA ALA A 42 -11.24 -11.32 -9.74
C ALA A 42 -12.39 -11.45 -10.75
N GLY A 43 -12.15 -12.10 -11.90
CA GLY A 43 -13.21 -12.42 -12.87
C GLY A 43 -14.26 -13.39 -12.33
N LYS A 44 -13.86 -14.32 -11.45
CA LYS A 44 -14.75 -15.31 -10.81
C LYS A 44 -15.45 -14.76 -9.56
N ASN A 45 -14.76 -13.95 -8.77
CA ASN A 45 -15.28 -13.38 -7.54
C ASN A 45 -14.55 -12.03 -7.24
N PRO A 46 -15.04 -10.94 -7.79
CA PRO A 46 -14.42 -9.62 -7.66
C PRO A 46 -14.30 -9.13 -6.21
N ASP A 47 -15.18 -9.57 -5.32
CA ASP A 47 -15.20 -9.13 -3.92
C ASP A 47 -14.01 -9.64 -3.09
N VAL A 48 -13.28 -10.66 -3.56
CA VAL A 48 -12.16 -11.24 -2.80
C VAL A 48 -11.08 -10.20 -2.48
N PHE A 49 -10.73 -9.36 -3.45
CA PHE A 49 -9.70 -8.32 -3.27
C PHE A 49 -10.16 -7.21 -2.33
N LEU A 50 -11.41 -6.79 -2.45
CA LEU A 50 -11.99 -5.78 -1.58
C LEU A 50 -12.12 -6.30 -0.14
N ASN A 51 -12.59 -7.53 0.04
CA ASN A 51 -12.67 -8.19 1.35
C ASN A 51 -11.28 -8.36 1.97
N GLY A 52 -10.25 -8.68 1.16
CA GLY A 52 -8.86 -8.72 1.58
C GLY A 52 -8.37 -7.37 2.08
N MET A 53 -8.70 -6.28 1.38
CA MET A 53 -8.36 -4.92 1.79
C MET A 53 -9.08 -4.53 3.09
N TRP A 54 -10.38 -4.79 3.23
CA TRP A 54 -11.13 -4.53 4.46
C TRP A 54 -10.58 -5.32 5.65
N SER A 55 -10.27 -6.61 5.45
CA SER A 55 -9.66 -7.46 6.47
C SER A 55 -8.31 -6.89 6.91
N TRP A 56 -7.48 -6.45 5.96
CA TRP A 56 -6.20 -5.83 6.25
C TRP A 56 -6.35 -4.53 7.06
N MET A 57 -7.31 -3.69 6.71
CA MET A 57 -7.53 -2.39 7.37
C MET A 57 -7.87 -2.50 8.86
N VAL A 58 -8.41 -3.64 9.30
CA VAL A 58 -8.77 -3.88 10.71
C VAL A 58 -7.85 -4.86 11.43
N SER A 59 -6.86 -5.41 10.74
CA SER A 59 -5.98 -6.44 11.31
C SER A 59 -4.85 -5.83 12.15
N TYR A 60 -4.36 -6.63 13.12
CA TYR A 60 -3.26 -6.25 13.99
C TYR A 60 -1.90 -6.31 13.29
N SER A 61 -0.98 -5.46 13.72
CA SER A 61 0.42 -5.41 13.28
C SER A 61 0.63 -5.17 11.76
N GLN A 62 -0.27 -4.40 11.15
CA GLN A 62 -0.22 -4.16 9.70
C GLN A 62 0.95 -3.27 9.27
N THR A 63 1.49 -2.44 10.15
CA THR A 63 2.71 -1.65 9.89
C THR A 63 3.98 -2.35 10.35
N GLY A 64 3.89 -3.60 10.80
CA GLY A 64 5.00 -4.41 11.27
C GLY A 64 5.60 -3.96 12.60
N SER A 65 4.89 -3.12 13.37
CA SER A 65 5.39 -2.64 14.66
C SER A 65 5.24 -3.67 15.77
N GLY A 66 4.29 -4.60 15.67
CA GLY A 66 3.95 -5.57 16.70
C GLY A 66 3.45 -4.93 17.99
N SER A 67 3.06 -3.67 17.98
CA SER A 67 2.63 -2.91 19.14
C SER A 67 1.11 -2.83 19.20
N HIS A 68 0.58 -2.68 20.41
CA HIS A 68 -0.84 -2.65 20.72
C HIS A 68 -1.64 -1.50 20.08
N ASP A 69 -0.96 -0.51 19.50
CA ASP A 69 -1.53 0.63 18.78
C ASP A 69 -1.51 0.43 17.25
N ASP A 70 -1.04 -0.73 16.75
CA ASP A 70 -0.97 -1.06 15.34
C ASP A 70 -2.14 -1.96 14.94
N PHE A 71 -3.33 -1.36 14.86
CA PHE A 71 -4.57 -1.98 14.39
C PHE A 71 -5.03 -1.38 13.06
N GLY A 72 -4.09 -1.20 12.14
CA GLY A 72 -4.37 -0.71 10.80
C GLY A 72 -5.07 0.65 10.81
N TYR A 73 -6.10 0.79 9.98
CA TYR A 73 -6.84 2.05 9.84
C TYR A 73 -7.53 2.49 11.14
N MET A 74 -8.10 1.56 11.91
CA MET A 74 -8.75 1.87 13.18
C MET A 74 -7.76 2.40 14.23
N GLY A 75 -6.54 1.85 14.27
CA GLY A 75 -5.48 2.37 15.13
C GLY A 75 -5.04 3.77 14.74
N SER A 76 -5.00 4.06 13.43
CA SER A 76 -4.70 5.41 12.92
C SER A 76 -5.79 6.40 13.29
N LEU A 77 -7.06 6.06 13.14
CA LEU A 77 -8.18 6.93 13.54
C LEU A 77 -8.14 7.20 15.05
N HIS A 78 -7.99 6.16 15.87
CA HIS A 78 -7.92 6.33 17.31
C HIS A 78 -6.77 7.24 17.73
N ALA A 79 -5.60 7.12 17.10
CA ALA A 79 -4.48 8.00 17.37
C ALA A 79 -4.77 9.46 17.00
N THR A 80 -5.45 9.71 15.86
CA THR A 80 -5.85 11.08 15.47
C THR A 80 -6.91 11.67 16.40
N ASP A 81 -7.87 10.86 16.89
CA ASP A 81 -8.83 11.30 17.90
C ASP A 81 -8.13 11.72 19.21
N MET A 82 -7.09 10.97 19.63
CA MET A 82 -6.30 11.32 20.83
C MET A 82 -5.51 12.63 20.72
N MET A 83 -5.27 13.14 19.50
CA MET A 83 -4.64 14.42 19.27
C MET A 83 -5.62 15.60 19.42
N ALA A 84 -6.91 15.33 19.46
CA ALA A 84 -7.95 16.34 19.59
C ALA A 84 -8.18 16.73 21.06
N GLU A 85 -8.77 17.91 21.28
CA GLU A 85 -9.06 18.43 22.62
C GLU A 85 -10.34 17.84 23.26
N ASP A 86 -11.14 17.13 22.48
CA ASP A 86 -12.42 16.55 22.91
C ASP A 86 -12.28 15.17 23.56
N VAL A 87 -11.08 14.59 23.56
CA VAL A 87 -10.77 13.30 24.19
C VAL A 87 -10.06 13.51 25.51
N VAL A 88 -10.58 12.89 26.58
CA VAL A 88 -10.01 12.97 27.93
C VAL A 88 -9.31 11.65 28.27
N MET A 89 -8.03 11.75 28.62
CA MET A 89 -7.24 10.63 29.15
C MET A 89 -7.49 10.45 30.65
N ALA A 90 -8.25 9.42 31.01
CA ALA A 90 -8.52 9.10 32.42
C ALA A 90 -7.33 8.44 33.13
N SER A 91 -6.42 7.79 32.39
CA SER A 91 -5.19 7.18 32.90
C SER A 91 -4.10 7.21 31.85
N SER A 92 -2.84 7.25 32.28
CA SER A 92 -1.71 7.24 31.35
C SER A 92 -1.55 5.87 30.69
N HIS A 93 -1.46 5.84 29.36
CA HIS A 93 -1.12 4.68 28.54
C HIS A 93 -0.35 5.12 27.27
N TRP A 94 -0.06 4.22 26.36
CA TRP A 94 0.80 4.53 25.20
C TRP A 94 0.25 5.63 24.29
N PHE A 95 -1.06 5.81 24.17
CA PHE A 95 -1.67 6.91 23.42
C PHE A 95 -1.50 8.28 24.10
N ASN A 96 -0.93 8.32 25.31
CA ASN A 96 -0.58 9.58 25.96
C ASN A 96 0.44 10.38 25.13
N TYR A 97 1.30 9.71 24.39
CA TYR A 97 2.24 10.36 23.46
C TYR A 97 1.52 11.05 22.29
N ASP A 98 0.42 10.44 21.79
CA ASP A 98 -0.42 11.07 20.76
C ASP A 98 -1.17 12.29 21.35
N HIS A 99 -1.73 12.15 22.55
CA HIS A 99 -2.44 13.21 23.25
C HIS A 99 -1.55 14.42 23.58
N GLN A 100 -0.28 14.18 23.92
CA GLN A 100 0.70 15.23 24.22
C GLN A 100 1.41 15.78 22.97
N LEU A 101 1.15 15.21 21.81
CA LEU A 101 1.77 15.58 20.51
C LEU A 101 3.31 15.48 20.50
N ASP A 102 3.90 14.65 21.36
CA ASP A 102 5.36 14.56 21.49
C ASP A 102 6.00 13.42 20.68
N ASN A 103 5.19 12.63 19.97
CA ASN A 103 5.61 11.54 19.07
C ASN A 103 5.39 11.83 17.57
N HIS A 104 5.24 13.11 17.20
CA HIS A 104 4.89 13.58 15.85
C HIS A 104 6.10 14.11 15.06
N GLN A 105 7.28 13.59 15.33
CA GLN A 105 8.51 13.90 14.60
C GLN A 105 8.80 12.83 13.56
N GLU A 106 9.57 13.18 12.52
CA GLU A 106 9.88 12.27 11.38
C GLU A 106 10.52 10.94 11.80
N ALA A 107 11.32 10.93 12.87
CA ALA A 107 12.00 9.75 13.39
C ALA A 107 11.09 8.83 14.21
N TYR A 108 9.90 9.28 14.59
CA TYR A 108 9.03 8.51 15.46
C TYR A 108 8.17 7.50 14.71
N ARG A 109 7.94 6.37 15.38
CA ARG A 109 7.14 5.27 14.86
C ARG A 109 5.71 5.70 14.46
N ARG A 110 5.06 6.58 15.24
CA ARG A 110 3.69 7.03 14.94
C ARG A 110 3.60 7.68 13.56
N THR A 111 4.48 8.60 13.24
CA THR A 111 4.55 9.24 11.92
C THR A 111 4.72 8.20 10.81
N ARG A 112 5.62 7.24 11.00
CA ARG A 112 5.83 6.16 10.04
C ARG A 112 4.60 5.25 9.91
N CYS A 113 3.93 4.91 11.02
CA CYS A 113 2.75 4.03 11.00
C CYS A 113 1.60 4.62 10.17
N HIS A 114 1.27 5.89 10.36
CA HIS A 114 0.25 6.57 9.55
C HIS A 114 0.62 6.55 8.06
N TRP A 115 1.87 6.89 7.73
CA TRP A 115 2.37 6.88 6.36
C TRP A 115 2.21 5.50 5.71
N LEU A 116 2.73 4.46 6.36
CA LEU A 116 2.65 3.09 5.86
C LEU A 116 1.21 2.61 5.71
N ASN A 117 0.36 2.90 6.71
CA ASN A 117 -1.03 2.48 6.69
C ASN A 117 -1.77 3.07 5.48
N TYR A 118 -1.71 4.38 5.28
CA TYR A 118 -2.44 5.03 4.18
C TYR A 118 -1.84 4.71 2.81
N TYR A 119 -0.51 4.65 2.67
CA TYR A 119 0.08 4.25 1.39
C TYR A 119 -0.16 2.77 1.05
N THR A 120 -0.30 1.89 2.04
CA THR A 120 -0.73 0.51 1.78
C THR A 120 -2.20 0.46 1.31
N MET A 121 -3.09 1.27 1.88
CA MET A 121 -4.47 1.40 1.37
C MET A 121 -4.47 1.88 -0.08
N ILE A 122 -3.64 2.86 -0.43
CA ILE A 122 -3.48 3.36 -1.80
C ILE A 122 -2.96 2.25 -2.74
N ALA A 123 -1.91 1.52 -2.32
CA ALA A 123 -1.34 0.44 -3.12
C ALA A 123 -2.38 -0.66 -3.41
N LYS A 124 -3.10 -1.12 -2.39
CA LYS A 124 -4.17 -2.12 -2.55
C LYS A 124 -5.34 -1.61 -3.41
N SER A 125 -5.69 -0.34 -3.32
CA SER A 125 -6.66 0.29 -4.20
C SER A 125 -6.18 0.31 -5.65
N ASN A 126 -4.92 0.63 -5.89
CA ASN A 126 -4.31 0.61 -7.22
C ASN A 126 -4.29 -0.80 -7.81
N GLU A 127 -3.98 -1.83 -6.99
CA GLU A 127 -4.05 -3.24 -7.40
C GLU A 127 -5.46 -3.59 -7.91
N ILE A 128 -6.51 -3.27 -7.14
CA ILE A 128 -7.90 -3.53 -7.54
C ILE A 128 -8.25 -2.78 -8.84
N ILE A 129 -7.91 -1.51 -8.95
CA ILE A 129 -8.21 -0.69 -10.14
C ILE A 129 -7.47 -1.26 -11.37
N SER A 130 -6.24 -1.76 -11.20
CA SER A 130 -5.43 -2.31 -12.28
C SER A 130 -5.97 -3.63 -12.86
N LEU A 131 -6.79 -4.37 -12.13
CA LEU A 131 -7.47 -5.57 -12.63
C LEU A 131 -8.43 -5.25 -13.79
N TYR A 132 -8.89 -4.01 -13.89
CA TYR A 132 -9.87 -3.57 -14.88
C TYR A 132 -9.40 -2.31 -15.62
N PRO A 133 -8.37 -2.42 -16.47
CA PRO A 133 -7.74 -1.27 -17.13
C PRO A 133 -8.71 -0.47 -18.04
N ASN A 134 -9.81 -1.09 -18.46
CA ASN A 134 -10.85 -0.46 -19.27
C ASN A 134 -12.05 0.06 -18.45
N GLY A 135 -11.93 0.15 -17.12
CA GLY A 135 -12.97 0.69 -16.24
C GLY A 135 -14.07 -0.31 -15.84
N GLY A 136 -13.86 -1.60 -16.12
CA GLY A 136 -14.85 -2.67 -15.84
C GLY A 136 -16.00 -2.73 -16.82
N GLU A 137 -16.49 -3.93 -17.10
CA GLU A 137 -17.58 -4.18 -18.05
C GLU A 137 -18.93 -4.38 -17.33
N THR A 138 -18.90 -5.04 -16.19
CA THR A 138 -20.11 -5.36 -15.40
C THR A 138 -20.34 -4.32 -14.29
N VAL A 139 -21.57 -4.29 -13.77
CA VAL A 139 -21.93 -3.43 -12.62
C VAL A 139 -21.09 -3.78 -11.39
N ASP A 140 -20.85 -5.07 -11.15
CA ASP A 140 -20.05 -5.51 -10.02
C ASP A 140 -18.58 -5.05 -10.13
N GLN A 141 -17.98 -5.15 -11.32
CA GLN A 141 -16.62 -4.66 -11.59
C GLN A 141 -16.51 -3.15 -11.39
N LYS A 142 -17.48 -2.39 -11.89
CA LYS A 142 -17.54 -0.93 -11.68
C LYS A 142 -17.71 -0.58 -10.22
N GLY A 143 -18.60 -1.27 -9.52
CA GLY A 143 -18.79 -1.10 -8.08
C GLY A 143 -17.51 -1.42 -7.27
N LEU A 144 -16.73 -2.43 -7.68
CA LEU A 144 -15.43 -2.74 -7.07
C LEU A 144 -14.42 -1.62 -7.28
N ILE A 145 -14.30 -1.13 -8.52
CA ILE A 145 -13.43 0.01 -8.85
C ILE A 145 -13.85 1.25 -8.05
N GLY A 146 -15.15 1.56 -7.99
CA GLY A 146 -15.67 2.69 -7.25
C GLY A 146 -15.32 2.63 -5.76
N GLN A 147 -15.47 1.47 -5.12
CA GLN A 147 -15.06 1.28 -3.73
C GLN A 147 -13.56 1.43 -3.53
N ALA A 148 -12.73 0.90 -4.43
CA ALA A 148 -11.28 1.08 -4.39
C ALA A 148 -10.90 2.57 -4.53
N GLN A 149 -11.53 3.29 -5.44
CA GLN A 149 -11.33 4.74 -5.61
C GLN A 149 -11.77 5.53 -4.36
N ALA A 150 -12.90 5.18 -3.74
CA ALA A 150 -13.33 5.80 -2.48
C ALA A 150 -12.29 5.62 -1.37
N ILE A 151 -11.73 4.43 -1.22
CA ILE A 151 -10.69 4.14 -0.21
C ILE A 151 -9.40 4.87 -0.53
N ARG A 152 -9.01 4.97 -1.80
CA ARG A 152 -7.82 5.72 -2.22
C ARG A 152 -7.98 7.22 -1.94
N GLY A 153 -9.10 7.81 -2.29
CA GLY A 153 -9.44 9.20 -1.99
C GLY A 153 -9.43 9.48 -0.48
N LEU A 154 -10.01 8.59 0.32
CA LEU A 154 -9.99 8.68 1.79
C LEU A 154 -8.55 8.63 2.34
N ALA A 155 -7.71 7.73 1.85
CA ALA A 155 -6.32 7.61 2.28
C ALA A 155 -5.51 8.89 1.97
N TYR A 156 -5.67 9.46 0.78
CA TYR A 156 -5.05 10.76 0.43
C TYR A 156 -5.58 11.91 1.27
N LEU A 157 -6.87 11.91 1.62
CA LEU A 157 -7.44 12.94 2.50
C LEU A 157 -6.79 12.93 3.88
N HIS A 158 -6.56 11.76 4.47
CA HIS A 158 -5.83 11.67 5.74
C HIS A 158 -4.36 12.05 5.60
N LEU A 159 -3.68 11.60 4.53
CA LEU A 159 -2.28 11.92 4.29
C LEU A 159 -2.06 13.44 4.17
N ILE A 160 -2.89 14.13 3.38
CA ILE A 160 -2.70 15.56 3.18
C ILE A 160 -2.93 16.38 4.46
N GLN A 161 -3.80 15.92 5.35
CA GLN A 161 -4.06 16.55 6.63
C GLN A 161 -2.93 16.30 7.64
N LEU A 162 -2.35 15.11 7.66
CA LEU A 162 -1.33 14.70 8.64
C LEU A 162 0.07 15.17 8.26
N TYR A 163 0.39 15.27 6.96
CA TYR A 163 1.78 15.51 6.50
C TYR A 163 1.99 16.85 5.85
N GLN A 164 0.96 17.68 5.75
CA GLN A 164 1.08 19.02 5.19
C GLN A 164 0.04 19.99 5.76
N PHE A 165 0.48 21.22 5.99
CA PHE A 165 -0.43 22.32 6.26
C PHE A 165 -1.10 22.74 4.95
N ALA A 166 -2.31 22.23 4.72
CA ALA A 166 -3.09 22.55 3.54
C ALA A 166 -3.69 23.98 3.59
N THR A 167 -3.61 24.65 4.75
CA THR A 167 -4.16 25.99 4.98
C THR A 167 -3.03 26.99 5.18
N ALA A 168 -3.14 28.14 4.55
CA ALA A 168 -2.27 29.29 4.81
C ALA A 168 -2.66 29.99 6.12
N ALA A 169 -1.82 30.91 6.59
CA ALA A 169 -2.03 31.64 7.85
C ALA A 169 -3.33 32.49 7.89
N ASP A 170 -3.85 32.86 6.73
CA ASP A 170 -5.13 33.59 6.57
C ASP A 170 -6.36 32.67 6.49
N GLY A 171 -6.17 31.34 6.63
CA GLY A 171 -7.22 30.33 6.51
C GLY A 171 -7.56 29.90 5.09
N SER A 172 -6.93 30.47 4.07
CA SER A 172 -7.10 30.05 2.68
C SER A 172 -6.38 28.72 2.39
N VAL A 173 -6.82 28.01 1.35
CA VAL A 173 -6.13 26.78 0.90
C VAL A 173 -4.79 27.15 0.27
N ASN A 174 -3.71 26.58 0.77
CA ASN A 174 -2.37 26.72 0.19
C ASN A 174 -2.12 25.68 -0.91
N ALA A 175 -2.79 25.86 -2.04
CA ALA A 175 -2.78 24.87 -3.14
C ALA A 175 -1.40 24.64 -3.74
N SER A 176 -0.48 25.61 -3.67
CA SER A 176 0.88 25.50 -4.22
C SER A 176 1.91 24.91 -3.24
N ALA A 177 1.53 24.70 -1.97
CA ALA A 177 2.42 24.07 -1.01
C ALA A 177 2.75 22.62 -1.41
N PRO A 178 3.94 22.12 -1.04
CA PRO A 178 4.28 20.70 -1.25
C PRO A 178 3.31 19.82 -0.46
N GLY A 179 2.57 18.98 -1.16
CA GLY A 179 1.64 18.00 -0.57
C GLY A 179 2.33 16.65 -0.28
N VAL A 180 1.74 15.57 -0.74
CA VAL A 180 2.26 14.20 -0.62
C VAL A 180 2.44 13.58 -2.01
N PRO A 181 3.26 12.53 -2.18
CA PRO A 181 3.38 11.82 -3.44
C PRO A 181 2.06 11.22 -3.93
N LEU A 182 1.70 11.43 -5.20
CA LEU A 182 0.57 10.78 -5.84
C LEU A 182 1.03 9.50 -6.53
N VAL A 183 0.74 8.35 -5.92
CA VAL A 183 1.00 7.02 -6.45
C VAL A 183 -0.32 6.44 -6.96
N LEU A 184 -0.55 6.52 -8.27
CA LEU A 184 -1.84 6.16 -8.89
C LEU A 184 -1.79 4.85 -9.69
N THR A 185 -0.65 4.16 -9.66
CA THR A 185 -0.42 2.90 -10.39
C THR A 185 0.25 1.88 -9.49
N THR A 186 0.22 0.61 -9.89
CA THR A 186 1.01 -0.45 -9.26
C THR A 186 2.50 -0.27 -9.58
N ALA A 187 3.35 -0.94 -8.80
CA ALA A 187 4.80 -0.98 -9.05
C ALA A 187 5.17 -1.96 -10.17
N ASP A 188 4.24 -2.85 -10.56
CA ASP A 188 4.50 -3.92 -11.50
C ASP A 188 4.93 -3.39 -12.88
N GLY A 189 6.01 -3.95 -13.40
CA GLY A 189 6.57 -3.58 -14.70
C GLY A 189 7.26 -2.22 -14.77
N LYS A 190 7.42 -1.51 -13.63
CA LYS A 190 8.09 -0.22 -13.57
C LYS A 190 9.58 -0.36 -13.28
N THR A 191 10.38 0.51 -13.89
CA THR A 191 11.80 0.64 -13.59
C THR A 191 12.02 1.39 -12.27
N GLU A 192 13.24 1.28 -11.70
CA GLU A 192 13.61 2.04 -10.48
C GLU A 192 13.51 3.56 -10.70
N GLU A 193 13.81 4.05 -11.90
CA GLU A 193 13.69 5.47 -12.26
C GLU A 193 12.23 5.92 -12.24
N GLU A 194 11.32 5.16 -12.86
CA GLU A 194 9.87 5.45 -12.84
C GLU A 194 9.29 5.39 -11.43
N LEU A 195 9.76 4.47 -10.59
CA LEU A 195 9.35 4.39 -9.18
C LEU A 195 9.90 5.58 -8.36
N ALA A 196 11.11 6.04 -8.67
CA ALA A 196 11.69 7.22 -8.01
C ALA A 196 10.93 8.51 -8.36
N GLU A 197 10.46 8.66 -9.61
CA GLU A 197 9.62 9.79 -10.02
C GLU A 197 8.30 9.85 -9.23
N LEU A 198 7.70 8.70 -8.91
CA LEU A 198 6.48 8.62 -8.11
C LEU A 198 6.67 9.03 -6.64
N GLN A 199 7.90 9.10 -6.15
CA GLN A 199 8.20 9.51 -4.77
C GLN A 199 8.29 11.02 -4.58
N GLY A 200 8.25 11.80 -5.65
CA GLY A 200 8.22 13.25 -5.61
C GLY A 200 6.94 13.77 -4.98
N ARG A 201 7.04 14.85 -4.17
CA ARG A 201 5.86 15.47 -3.56
C ARG A 201 5.08 16.26 -4.62
N ASN A 202 3.82 15.92 -4.79
CA ASN A 202 2.88 16.73 -5.55
C ASN A 202 2.42 17.94 -4.71
N THR A 203 1.83 18.91 -5.35
CA THR A 203 1.27 20.07 -4.64
C THR A 203 -0.02 19.71 -3.90
N VAL A 204 -0.37 20.46 -2.87
CA VAL A 204 -1.65 20.32 -2.16
C VAL A 204 -2.82 20.35 -3.14
N GLY A 205 -2.78 21.27 -4.12
CA GLY A 205 -3.84 21.41 -5.13
C GLY A 205 -4.00 20.15 -5.99
N GLU A 206 -2.89 19.54 -6.43
CA GLU A 206 -2.92 18.28 -7.21
C GLU A 206 -3.47 17.13 -6.38
N VAL A 207 -3.08 17.02 -5.11
CA VAL A 207 -3.60 15.98 -4.21
C VAL A 207 -5.09 16.15 -3.98
N MET A 208 -5.56 17.38 -3.71
CA MET A 208 -6.99 17.68 -3.52
C MET A 208 -7.80 17.40 -4.79
N ALA A 209 -7.28 17.74 -5.97
CA ALA A 209 -7.93 17.42 -7.24
C ALA A 209 -8.03 15.90 -7.46
N GLN A 210 -7.02 15.14 -7.06
CA GLN A 210 -7.07 13.68 -7.15
C GLN A 210 -8.09 13.09 -6.17
N ILE A 211 -8.20 13.60 -4.95
CA ILE A 211 -9.22 13.18 -3.97
C ILE A 211 -10.62 13.42 -4.55
N GLU A 212 -10.88 14.61 -5.10
CA GLU A 212 -12.17 14.94 -5.71
C GLU A 212 -12.48 14.03 -6.89
N LEU A 213 -11.51 13.75 -7.75
CA LEU A 213 -11.65 12.85 -8.89
C LEU A 213 -12.01 11.42 -8.42
N ASP A 214 -11.26 10.88 -7.46
CA ASP A 214 -11.50 9.54 -6.93
C ASP A 214 -12.89 9.41 -6.29
N LEU A 215 -13.30 10.37 -5.48
CA LEU A 215 -14.62 10.36 -4.83
C LEU A 215 -15.76 10.56 -5.83
N THR A 216 -15.58 11.39 -6.85
CA THR A 216 -16.55 11.58 -7.93
C THR A 216 -16.73 10.30 -8.74
N ASN A 217 -15.63 9.67 -9.13
CA ASN A 217 -15.66 8.40 -9.85
C ASN A 217 -16.28 7.28 -9.00
N ALA A 218 -16.01 7.26 -7.70
CA ALA A 218 -16.60 6.29 -6.78
C ALA A 218 -18.13 6.35 -6.72
N VAL A 219 -18.72 7.53 -6.89
CA VAL A 219 -20.18 7.72 -6.89
C VAL A 219 -20.80 7.41 -8.26
N THR A 220 -20.03 7.56 -9.34
CA THR A 220 -20.53 7.37 -10.72
C THR A 220 -20.35 5.97 -11.26
N ASN A 221 -19.47 5.16 -10.70
CA ASN A 221 -19.25 3.75 -11.04
C ASN A 221 -20.26 2.85 -10.33
#